data_a79fb2b8e46d86acbf2315060e3509b9
#
_entry.id   a79fb2b8e46d86acbf2315060e3509b9
#
_cell.length_a   1.000
_cell.length_b   1.000
_cell.length_c   1.000
_cell.angle_alpha   90.00
_cell.angle_beta   90.00
_cell.angle_gamma   90.00
#
_symmetry.space_group_name_H-M   'P 1'
#
loop_
_entity.id
_entity.type
_entity.pdbx_description
1 polymer ?
#
loop_
_entity_poly.entity_id
_entity_poly.type
_entity_poly.pdbx_seq_one_letter_code
_entity_poly.pdbx_strand_id
1 'polypeptide(L)'
;MKSVKTYEKYVTVYNHLKDFLYQRLHLKDIALKELTLAFIKDFDMYLRTDRHCCNNTVWIYTAPLRTMVNVAIDNGWPTRDPFRKYEIEKEETARTFLNKDEIARLLDTLMKNVKQELIRDLSLFCTFTGLAFADLYNLSEENLRTYFNARLWINIPRQKTNVVSNIRLLDIPHRLINKYRDLATDGKVFPVPSYQVCLYNIQHPIAKRCGTTKHLTWHVRRHRKFYFSLKFNSLQNISA
;
A
#
# COMPACT_ATOMS: atom_id res chain seq x y z
N MET A 1 -14.88 -10.04 9.26
CA MET A 1 -15.08 -8.66 9.76
C MET A 1 -14.31 -7.68 8.86
N LYS A 2 -14.93 -6.60 8.35
CA LYS A 2 -14.24 -5.60 7.51
C LYS A 2 -13.32 -4.74 8.37
N SER A 3 -12.16 -4.32 7.84
CA SER A 3 -11.20 -3.49 8.58
C SER A 3 -11.73 -2.07 8.85
N VAL A 4 -11.21 -1.40 9.87
CA VAL A 4 -11.52 0.01 10.17
C VAL A 4 -11.31 0.92 8.96
N LYS A 5 -10.21 0.73 8.21
CA LYS A 5 -9.95 1.47 6.96
C LYS A 5 -11.01 1.24 5.87
N THR A 6 -11.63 0.06 5.84
CA THR A 6 -12.74 -0.20 4.93
C THR A 6 -13.96 0.60 5.36
N TYR A 7 -14.26 0.69 6.64
CA TYR A 7 -15.34 1.52 7.19
C TYR A 7 -15.13 3.01 6.86
N GLU A 8 -13.94 3.54 7.13
CA GLU A 8 -13.57 4.94 6.80
C GLU A 8 -13.81 5.27 5.32
N LYS A 9 -13.53 4.31 4.42
CA LYS A 9 -13.82 4.46 3.00
C LYS A 9 -15.32 4.61 2.72
N TYR A 10 -16.17 3.81 3.37
CA TYR A 10 -17.62 3.94 3.23
C TYR A 10 -18.12 5.29 3.76
N VAL A 11 -17.60 5.76 4.89
CA VAL A 11 -17.91 7.09 5.46
C VAL A 11 -17.51 8.20 4.48
N THR A 12 -16.35 8.10 3.84
CA THR A 12 -15.92 9.06 2.83
C THR A 12 -16.89 9.11 1.64
N VAL A 13 -17.29 7.94 1.13
CA VAL A 13 -18.28 7.86 0.03
C VAL A 13 -19.63 8.43 0.44
N TYR A 14 -20.08 8.13 1.65
CA TYR A 14 -21.32 8.69 2.21
C TYR A 14 -21.28 10.22 2.24
N ASN A 15 -20.18 10.81 2.70
CA ASN A 15 -20.03 12.27 2.76
C ASN A 15 -20.04 12.90 1.36
N HIS A 16 -19.35 12.30 0.37
CA HIS A 16 -19.43 12.77 -1.02
C HIS A 16 -20.83 12.68 -1.59
N LEU A 17 -21.55 11.59 -1.31
CA LEU A 17 -22.93 11.41 -1.76
C LEU A 17 -23.88 12.44 -1.11
N LYS A 18 -23.75 12.66 0.19
CA LYS A 18 -24.51 13.68 0.93
C LYS A 18 -24.28 15.09 0.37
N ASP A 19 -23.01 15.44 0.12
CA ASP A 19 -22.66 16.74 -0.45
C ASP A 19 -23.23 16.89 -1.88
N PHE A 20 -23.17 15.85 -2.70
CA PHE A 20 -23.74 15.83 -4.04
C PHE A 20 -25.26 16.03 -4.01
N LEU A 21 -25.97 15.29 -3.16
CA LEU A 21 -27.41 15.43 -3.00
C LEU A 21 -27.78 16.86 -2.62
N TYR A 22 -27.06 17.44 -1.66
CA TYR A 22 -27.33 18.79 -1.19
C TYR A 22 -26.98 19.86 -2.22
N GLN A 23 -25.81 19.82 -2.81
CA GLN A 23 -25.28 20.87 -3.68
C GLN A 23 -25.88 20.86 -5.09
N ARG A 24 -26.13 19.67 -5.66
CA ARG A 24 -26.56 19.52 -7.04
C ARG A 24 -28.06 19.25 -7.18
N LEU A 25 -28.64 18.52 -6.24
CA LEU A 25 -30.05 18.11 -6.31
C LEU A 25 -30.94 18.83 -5.30
N HIS A 26 -30.36 19.60 -4.37
CA HIS A 26 -31.07 20.28 -3.27
C HIS A 26 -31.91 19.32 -2.41
N LEU A 27 -31.43 18.06 -2.29
CA LEU A 27 -32.07 16.99 -1.52
C LEU A 27 -31.26 16.70 -0.25
N LYS A 28 -31.95 16.25 0.78
CA LYS A 28 -31.32 15.74 2.02
C LYS A 28 -31.10 14.24 1.97
N ASP A 29 -31.95 13.53 1.25
CA ASP A 29 -31.92 12.07 1.10
C ASP A 29 -32.59 11.67 -0.22
N ILE A 30 -32.38 10.42 -0.65
CA ILE A 30 -32.98 9.85 -1.86
C ILE A 30 -33.40 8.40 -1.63
N ALA A 31 -34.57 8.02 -2.09
CA ALA A 31 -35.01 6.64 -2.00
C ALA A 31 -34.23 5.73 -2.95
N LEU A 32 -33.89 4.51 -2.51
CA LEU A 32 -33.13 3.55 -3.33
C LEU A 32 -33.76 3.26 -4.70
N LYS A 33 -35.09 3.31 -4.80
CA LYS A 33 -35.86 3.16 -6.06
C LYS A 33 -35.63 4.28 -7.07
N GLU A 34 -35.15 5.45 -6.60
CA GLU A 34 -34.89 6.64 -7.42
C GLU A 34 -33.45 6.67 -7.93
N LEU A 35 -32.60 5.76 -7.47
CA LEU A 35 -31.25 5.60 -8.00
C LEU A 35 -31.33 5.06 -9.43
N THR A 36 -31.15 5.95 -10.39
CA THR A 36 -31.14 5.63 -11.82
C THR A 36 -29.71 5.65 -12.37
N LEU A 37 -29.52 5.15 -13.61
CA LEU A 37 -28.26 5.30 -14.32
C LEU A 37 -27.87 6.78 -14.49
N ALA A 38 -28.84 7.67 -14.71
CA ALA A 38 -28.60 9.11 -14.80
C ALA A 38 -28.02 9.64 -13.48
N PHE A 39 -28.62 9.31 -12.34
CA PHE A 39 -28.10 9.66 -11.03
C PHE A 39 -26.64 9.20 -10.82
N ILE A 40 -26.29 7.97 -11.22
CA ILE A 40 -24.93 7.46 -11.08
C ILE A 40 -23.95 8.24 -11.96
N LYS A 41 -24.37 8.59 -13.20
CA LYS A 41 -23.54 9.42 -14.11
C LYS A 41 -23.37 10.84 -13.61
N ASP A 42 -24.40 11.44 -13.03
CA ASP A 42 -24.34 12.79 -12.46
C ASP A 42 -23.44 12.82 -11.21
N PHE A 43 -23.48 11.77 -10.39
CA PHE A 43 -22.54 11.62 -9.27
C PHE A 43 -21.08 11.43 -9.74
N ASP A 44 -20.84 10.63 -10.78
CA ASP A 44 -19.52 10.51 -11.42
C ASP A 44 -19.04 11.89 -11.92
N MET A 45 -19.87 12.61 -12.63
CA MET A 45 -19.56 13.95 -13.13
C MET A 45 -19.22 14.91 -11.98
N TYR A 46 -20.02 14.93 -10.91
CA TYR A 46 -19.75 15.72 -9.71
C TYR A 46 -18.39 15.39 -9.09
N LEU A 47 -18.04 14.11 -8.98
CA LEU A 47 -16.73 13.70 -8.45
C LEU A 47 -15.58 14.22 -9.32
N ARG A 48 -15.76 14.27 -10.65
CA ARG A 48 -14.74 14.76 -11.59
C ARG A 48 -14.64 16.27 -11.60
N THR A 49 -15.76 16.97 -11.67
CA THR A 49 -15.80 18.42 -11.86
C THR A 49 -15.65 19.18 -10.54
N ASP A 50 -16.43 18.85 -9.53
CA ASP A 50 -16.51 19.60 -8.27
C ASP A 50 -15.47 19.13 -7.26
N ARG A 51 -15.15 17.84 -7.29
CA ARG A 51 -14.17 17.23 -6.37
C ARG A 51 -12.81 16.97 -7.01
N HIS A 52 -12.66 17.28 -8.29
CA HIS A 52 -11.41 17.12 -9.06
C HIS A 52 -10.79 15.73 -8.94
N CYS A 53 -11.63 14.69 -8.84
CA CYS A 53 -11.18 13.31 -8.72
C CYS A 53 -10.69 12.77 -10.07
N CYS A 54 -9.51 12.15 -10.09
CA CYS A 54 -9.07 11.37 -11.24
C CYS A 54 -9.88 10.07 -11.37
N ASN A 55 -9.83 9.45 -12.55
CA ASN A 55 -10.62 8.27 -12.90
C ASN A 55 -10.54 7.13 -11.86
N ASN A 56 -9.35 6.78 -11.42
CA ASN A 56 -9.17 5.75 -10.40
C ASN A 56 -9.79 6.11 -9.03
N THR A 57 -9.84 7.41 -8.69
CA THR A 57 -10.49 7.88 -7.45
C THR A 57 -12.01 7.80 -7.58
N VAL A 58 -12.57 8.16 -8.74
CA VAL A 58 -14.00 7.98 -9.04
C VAL A 58 -14.38 6.50 -8.92
N TRP A 59 -13.57 5.59 -9.51
CA TRP A 59 -13.77 4.15 -9.35
C TRP A 59 -13.75 3.70 -7.87
N ILE A 60 -12.83 4.24 -7.07
CA ILE A 60 -12.74 3.94 -5.63
C ILE A 60 -13.99 4.39 -4.88
N TYR A 61 -14.65 5.47 -5.28
CA TYR A 61 -15.84 5.99 -4.61
C TYR A 61 -17.13 5.38 -5.12
N THR A 62 -17.22 5.05 -6.40
CA THR A 62 -18.42 4.40 -6.97
C THR A 62 -18.52 2.91 -6.64
N ALA A 63 -17.41 2.20 -6.48
CA ALA A 63 -17.41 0.78 -6.16
C ALA A 63 -18.10 0.43 -4.80
N PRO A 64 -17.89 1.17 -3.69
CA PRO A 64 -18.65 0.96 -2.46
C PRO A 64 -20.15 1.23 -2.61
N LEU A 65 -20.53 2.28 -3.35
CA LEU A 65 -21.93 2.58 -3.63
C LEU A 65 -22.58 1.43 -4.40
N ARG A 66 -21.93 0.92 -5.45
CA ARG A 66 -22.37 -0.27 -6.18
C ARG A 66 -22.52 -1.49 -5.26
N THR A 67 -21.59 -1.69 -4.32
CA THR A 67 -21.70 -2.79 -3.35
C THR A 67 -22.93 -2.65 -2.46
N MET A 68 -23.25 -1.44 -2.00
CA MET A 68 -24.46 -1.19 -1.18
C MET A 68 -25.73 -1.40 -1.99
N VAL A 69 -25.77 -0.92 -3.24
CA VAL A 69 -26.90 -1.17 -4.15
C VAL A 69 -27.10 -2.66 -4.40
N ASN A 70 -26.05 -3.43 -4.61
CA ASN A 70 -26.16 -4.89 -4.79
C ASN A 70 -26.76 -5.55 -3.55
N VAL A 71 -26.29 -5.18 -2.35
CA VAL A 71 -26.90 -5.68 -1.10
C VAL A 71 -28.39 -5.34 -1.03
N ALA A 72 -28.79 -4.15 -1.46
CA ALA A 72 -30.19 -3.73 -1.48
C ALA A 72 -31.02 -4.55 -2.49
N ILE A 73 -30.46 -4.85 -3.67
CA ILE A 73 -31.06 -5.71 -4.69
C ILE A 73 -31.24 -7.14 -4.15
N ASP A 74 -30.22 -7.70 -3.51
CA ASP A 74 -30.25 -9.03 -2.91
C ASP A 74 -31.33 -9.14 -1.81
N ASN A 75 -31.67 -8.02 -1.17
CA ASN A 75 -32.77 -7.92 -0.20
C ASN A 75 -34.14 -7.58 -0.86
N GLY A 76 -34.22 -7.48 -2.19
CA GLY A 76 -35.45 -7.22 -2.91
C GLY A 76 -35.96 -5.77 -2.85
N TRP A 77 -35.14 -4.79 -2.42
CA TRP A 77 -35.60 -3.42 -2.24
C TRP A 77 -35.74 -2.62 -3.54
N PRO A 78 -34.73 -2.52 -4.45
CA PRO A 78 -34.92 -1.97 -5.79
C PRO A 78 -35.24 -3.08 -6.79
N THR A 79 -36.03 -2.75 -7.81
CA THR A 79 -36.41 -3.67 -8.89
C THR A 79 -35.40 -3.67 -10.06
N ARG A 80 -34.53 -2.68 -10.14
CA ARG A 80 -33.57 -2.50 -11.23
C ARG A 80 -32.20 -2.10 -10.68
N ASP A 81 -31.12 -2.64 -11.27
CA ASP A 81 -29.74 -2.25 -10.97
C ASP A 81 -29.37 -0.97 -11.74
N PRO A 82 -29.17 0.19 -11.04
CA PRO A 82 -28.76 1.43 -11.68
C PRO A 82 -27.34 1.38 -12.26
N PHE A 83 -26.50 0.45 -11.81
CA PHE A 83 -25.13 0.26 -12.29
C PHE A 83 -25.01 -0.68 -13.49
N ARG A 84 -26.11 -1.30 -13.96
CA ARG A 84 -26.05 -2.33 -15.02
C ARG A 84 -25.39 -1.83 -16.32
N LYS A 85 -25.55 -0.55 -16.67
CA LYS A 85 -24.98 0.09 -17.85
C LYS A 85 -23.93 1.15 -17.48
N TYR A 86 -23.48 1.16 -16.23
CA TYR A 86 -22.43 2.06 -15.78
C TYR A 86 -21.09 1.32 -15.80
N GLU A 87 -20.26 1.73 -16.73
CA GLU A 87 -18.91 1.20 -16.90
C GLU A 87 -17.89 2.27 -16.53
N ILE A 88 -16.99 1.92 -15.65
CA ILE A 88 -15.81 2.71 -15.33
C ILE A 88 -14.63 1.75 -15.25
N GLU A 89 -13.73 1.89 -16.21
CA GLU A 89 -12.49 1.11 -16.23
C GLU A 89 -11.45 1.77 -15.33
N LYS A 90 -10.76 0.91 -14.60
CA LYS A 90 -9.62 1.35 -13.81
C LYS A 90 -8.43 1.55 -14.72
N GLU A 91 -7.90 2.78 -14.76
CA GLU A 91 -6.67 3.07 -15.49
C GLU A 91 -5.47 2.36 -14.87
N GLU A 92 -4.67 1.74 -15.71
CA GLU A 92 -3.38 1.20 -15.27
C GLU A 92 -2.43 2.35 -14.94
N THR A 93 -1.98 2.35 -13.69
CA THR A 93 -0.94 3.29 -13.26
C THR A 93 0.43 2.65 -13.43
N ALA A 94 1.30 3.30 -14.19
CA ALA A 94 2.69 2.91 -14.32
C ALA A 94 3.35 2.90 -12.93
N ARG A 95 3.68 1.70 -12.46
CA ARG A 95 4.35 1.54 -11.16
C ARG A 95 5.84 1.73 -11.34
N THR A 96 6.36 2.82 -10.81
CA THR A 96 7.80 3.03 -10.74
C THR A 96 8.43 2.09 -9.71
N PHE A 97 9.63 1.63 -9.98
CA PHE A 97 10.46 0.84 -9.04
C PHE A 97 11.91 1.32 -9.10
N LEU A 98 12.67 1.06 -8.04
CA LEU A 98 14.09 1.40 -7.99
C LEU A 98 14.88 0.45 -8.91
N ASN A 99 15.75 1.00 -9.75
CA ASN A 99 16.71 0.22 -10.54
C ASN A 99 17.92 -0.20 -9.69
N LYS A 100 18.86 -0.98 -10.26
CA LYS A 100 20.04 -1.45 -9.52
C LYS A 100 20.92 -0.30 -9.04
N ASP A 101 21.14 0.69 -9.90
CA ASP A 101 22.02 1.81 -9.62
C ASP A 101 21.43 2.74 -8.54
N GLU A 102 20.10 2.91 -8.53
CA GLU A 102 19.40 3.65 -7.48
C GLU A 102 19.49 2.94 -6.12
N ILE A 103 19.47 1.60 -6.09
CA ILE A 103 19.69 0.84 -4.85
C ILE A 103 21.14 0.92 -4.42
N ALA A 104 22.12 0.81 -5.32
CA ALA A 104 23.52 0.99 -5.01
C ALA A 104 23.75 2.37 -4.40
N ARG A 105 23.24 3.43 -5.02
CA ARG A 105 23.32 4.78 -4.46
C ARG A 105 22.69 4.90 -3.07
N LEU A 106 21.54 4.25 -2.83
CA LEU A 106 20.93 4.22 -1.50
C LEU A 106 21.80 3.51 -0.46
N LEU A 107 22.51 2.45 -0.85
CA LEU A 107 23.43 1.72 0.02
C LEU A 107 24.67 2.56 0.35
N ASP A 108 25.25 3.23 -0.64
CA ASP A 108 26.54 3.90 -0.54
C ASP A 108 26.45 5.33 -0.01
N THR A 109 25.26 5.96 -0.08
CA THR A 109 25.11 7.36 0.32
C THR A 109 25.12 7.50 1.85
N LEU A 110 26.06 8.30 2.35
CA LEU A 110 26.10 8.68 3.76
C LEU A 110 24.93 9.61 4.12
N MET A 111 24.22 9.30 5.19
CA MET A 111 23.09 10.09 5.68
C MET A 111 23.57 11.22 6.63
N LYS A 112 22.74 12.27 6.77
CA LYS A 112 23.07 13.44 7.60
C LYS A 112 23.07 13.13 9.10
N ASN A 113 22.22 12.21 9.51
CA ASN A 113 22.01 11.84 10.90
C ASN A 113 21.51 10.41 11.03
N VAL A 114 21.56 9.89 12.24
CA VAL A 114 21.18 8.51 12.61
C VAL A 114 19.73 8.20 12.23
N LYS A 115 18.80 9.17 12.36
CA LYS A 115 17.39 8.98 12.00
C LYS A 115 17.21 8.77 10.50
N GLN A 116 17.90 9.54 9.65
CA GLN A 116 17.85 9.35 8.20
C GLN A 116 18.51 8.04 7.79
N GLU A 117 19.61 7.68 8.45
CA GLU A 117 20.28 6.40 8.22
C GLU A 117 19.36 5.23 8.56
N LEU A 118 18.72 5.23 9.72
CA LEU A 118 17.74 4.23 10.09
C LEU A 118 16.62 4.11 9.03
N ILE A 119 16.00 5.23 8.64
CA ILE A 119 14.89 5.22 7.67
C ILE A 119 15.35 4.73 6.29
N ARG A 120 16.56 5.09 5.83
CA ARG A 120 17.18 4.56 4.64
C ARG A 120 17.36 3.03 4.74
N ASP A 121 17.89 2.54 5.85
CA ASP A 121 18.15 1.12 6.09
C ASP A 121 16.85 0.31 6.20
N LEU A 122 15.84 0.80 6.90
CA LEU A 122 14.50 0.21 6.94
C LEU A 122 13.90 0.10 5.53
N SER A 123 14.12 1.11 4.72
CA SER A 123 13.66 1.11 3.34
C SER A 123 14.36 0.08 2.46
N LEU A 124 15.65 -0.08 2.61
CA LEU A 124 16.43 -1.14 1.95
C LEU A 124 15.99 -2.51 2.44
N PHE A 125 15.75 -2.68 3.73
CA PHE A 125 15.24 -3.91 4.29
C PHE A 125 13.90 -4.31 3.63
N CYS A 126 12.95 -3.37 3.49
CA CYS A 126 11.70 -3.62 2.76
C CYS A 126 11.92 -3.90 1.27
N THR A 127 12.92 -3.29 0.64
CA THR A 127 13.26 -3.55 -0.77
C THR A 127 13.72 -4.99 -0.99
N PHE A 128 14.56 -5.52 -0.11
CA PHE A 128 15.11 -6.88 -0.22
C PHE A 128 14.14 -7.96 0.30
N THR A 129 13.32 -7.67 1.31
CA THR A 129 12.40 -8.64 1.90
C THR A 129 11.02 -8.63 1.27
N GLY A 130 10.60 -7.51 0.66
CA GLY A 130 9.25 -7.31 0.15
C GLY A 130 8.19 -7.15 1.24
N LEU A 131 8.60 -6.88 2.48
CA LEU A 131 7.68 -6.55 3.57
C LEU A 131 6.98 -5.22 3.33
N ALA A 132 5.71 -5.14 3.72
CA ALA A 132 5.02 -3.87 3.81
C ALA A 132 5.46 -3.11 5.06
N PHE A 133 5.30 -1.78 5.09
CA PHE A 133 5.65 -0.99 6.26
C PHE A 133 4.96 -1.48 7.54
N ALA A 134 3.69 -1.85 7.45
CA ALA A 134 2.94 -2.36 8.60
C ALA A 134 3.50 -3.70 9.12
N ASP A 135 3.95 -4.59 8.21
CA ASP A 135 4.57 -5.86 8.59
C ASP A 135 5.96 -5.60 9.19
N LEU A 136 6.74 -4.65 8.65
CA LEU A 136 8.01 -4.19 9.21
C LEU A 136 7.84 -3.60 10.62
N TYR A 137 6.83 -2.73 10.81
CA TYR A 137 6.53 -2.11 12.11
C TYR A 137 6.20 -3.14 13.18
N ASN A 138 5.54 -4.23 12.79
CA ASN A 138 5.15 -5.32 13.69
C ASN A 138 6.17 -6.44 13.80
N LEU A 139 7.27 -6.39 13.04
CA LEU A 139 8.28 -7.44 13.03
C LEU A 139 8.96 -7.56 14.40
N SER A 140 8.86 -8.74 15.00
CA SER A 140 9.45 -9.09 16.30
C SER A 140 10.49 -10.19 16.16
N GLU A 141 11.31 -10.40 17.20
CA GLU A 141 12.28 -11.49 17.26
C GLU A 141 11.61 -12.87 17.12
N GLU A 142 10.38 -13.03 17.58
CA GLU A 142 9.59 -14.27 17.43
C GLU A 142 9.30 -14.63 15.98
N ASN A 143 9.36 -13.66 15.07
CA ASN A 143 9.18 -13.88 13.64
C ASN A 143 10.45 -14.37 12.95
N LEU A 144 11.60 -14.35 13.63
CA LEU A 144 12.87 -14.81 13.10
C LEU A 144 13.05 -16.29 13.40
N ARG A 145 13.29 -17.10 12.36
CA ARG A 145 13.48 -18.56 12.46
C ARG A 145 14.75 -18.98 11.72
N THR A 146 15.55 -19.81 12.37
CA THR A 146 16.69 -20.46 11.70
C THR A 146 16.26 -21.83 11.23
N TYR A 147 16.46 -22.14 9.96
CA TYR A 147 16.16 -23.43 9.36
C TYR A 147 17.43 -24.29 9.18
N PHE A 148 17.26 -25.50 8.68
CA PHE A 148 18.30 -26.56 8.56
C PHE A 148 19.61 -26.11 7.89
N ASN A 149 19.59 -25.09 7.06
CA ASN A 149 20.77 -24.54 6.38
C ASN A 149 21.46 -23.41 7.14
N ALA A 150 21.21 -23.29 8.44
CA ALA A 150 21.70 -22.22 9.33
C ALA A 150 21.36 -20.79 8.83
N ARG A 151 20.41 -20.64 7.92
CA ARG A 151 20.01 -19.35 7.38
C ARG A 151 18.81 -18.81 8.14
N LEU A 152 18.82 -17.51 8.36
CA LEU A 152 17.73 -16.80 9.03
C LEU A 152 16.58 -16.52 8.05
N TRP A 153 15.37 -16.74 8.51
CA TRP A 153 14.13 -16.50 7.77
C TRP A 153 13.19 -15.65 8.61
N ILE A 154 12.35 -14.88 7.93
CA ILE A 154 11.20 -14.21 8.54
C ILE A 154 9.98 -15.06 8.27
N ASN A 155 9.26 -15.41 9.33
CA ASN A 155 7.95 -16.05 9.29
C ASN A 155 6.94 -15.10 9.93
N ILE A 156 6.13 -14.41 9.12
CA ILE A 156 5.20 -13.40 9.60
C ILE A 156 3.85 -13.48 8.89
N PRO A 157 2.72 -13.48 9.63
CA PRO A 157 1.40 -13.30 9.03
C PRO A 157 1.27 -11.87 8.52
N ARG A 158 0.89 -11.70 7.25
CA ARG A 158 0.68 -10.36 6.68
C ARG A 158 -0.52 -9.69 7.31
N GLN A 159 -0.37 -8.49 7.83
CA GLN A 159 -1.44 -7.73 8.48
C GLN A 159 -2.69 -7.55 7.58
N LYS A 160 -2.51 -7.41 6.25
CA LYS A 160 -3.63 -7.18 5.33
C LYS A 160 -4.43 -8.43 5.00
N THR A 161 -3.80 -9.61 4.93
CA THR A 161 -4.41 -10.83 4.37
C THR A 161 -4.38 -12.00 5.34
N ASN A 162 -3.69 -11.87 6.46
CA ASN A 162 -3.39 -12.91 7.44
C ASN A 162 -2.68 -14.15 6.86
N VAL A 163 -2.18 -14.03 5.62
CA VAL A 163 -1.41 -15.11 4.97
C VAL A 163 0.02 -15.08 5.49
N VAL A 164 0.51 -16.20 5.95
CA VAL A 164 1.90 -16.35 6.43
C VAL A 164 2.87 -16.17 5.27
N SER A 165 3.85 -15.31 5.46
CA SER A 165 4.95 -15.08 4.51
C SER A 165 6.25 -15.63 5.08
N ASN A 166 6.86 -16.58 4.37
CA ASN A 166 8.18 -17.10 4.67
C ASN A 166 9.19 -16.40 3.75
N ILE A 167 10.11 -15.65 4.33
CA ILE A 167 11.06 -14.81 3.61
C ILE A 167 12.47 -15.18 4.03
N ARG A 168 13.24 -15.77 3.13
CA ARG A 168 14.68 -16.00 3.35
C ARG A 168 15.41 -14.67 3.41
N LEU A 169 16.21 -14.46 4.42
CA LEU A 169 17.05 -13.28 4.54
C LEU A 169 18.32 -13.43 3.71
N LEU A 170 18.56 -12.44 2.89
CA LEU A 170 19.82 -12.23 2.18
C LEU A 170 20.81 -11.53 3.12
N ASP A 171 22.07 -11.42 2.70
CA ASP A 171 23.16 -10.87 3.52
C ASP A 171 22.89 -9.41 3.97
N ILE A 172 22.34 -8.56 3.08
CA ILE A 172 22.04 -7.15 3.41
C ILE A 172 20.98 -7.05 4.50
N PRO A 173 19.77 -7.64 4.37
CA PRO A 173 18.78 -7.66 5.44
C PRO A 173 19.32 -8.26 6.75
N HIS A 174 20.10 -9.32 6.68
CA HIS A 174 20.69 -9.92 7.87
C HIS A 174 21.64 -8.96 8.60
N ARG A 175 22.53 -8.27 7.87
CA ARG A 175 23.39 -7.23 8.46
C ARG A 175 22.60 -6.08 9.06
N LEU A 176 21.50 -5.67 8.45
CA LEU A 176 20.63 -4.61 8.99
C LEU A 176 19.94 -5.02 10.30
N ILE A 177 19.49 -6.27 10.42
CA ILE A 177 18.98 -6.78 11.70
C ILE A 177 20.03 -6.67 12.78
N ASN A 178 21.23 -7.19 12.54
CA ASN A 178 22.31 -7.16 13.52
C ASN A 178 22.73 -5.74 13.91
N LYS A 179 22.67 -4.78 12.97
CA LYS A 179 22.99 -3.36 13.23
C LYS A 179 22.00 -2.70 14.21
N TYR A 180 20.73 -3.08 14.18
CA TYR A 180 19.67 -2.39 14.95
C TYR A 180 19.10 -3.22 16.09
N ARG A 181 19.52 -4.47 16.28
CA ARG A 181 18.98 -5.40 17.27
C ARG A 181 18.98 -4.80 18.69
N ASP A 182 20.13 -4.23 19.10
CA ASP A 182 20.29 -3.70 20.46
C ASP A 182 19.64 -2.32 20.66
N LEU A 183 19.14 -1.69 19.60
CA LEU A 183 18.47 -0.39 19.64
C LEU A 183 16.94 -0.53 19.65
N ALA A 184 16.42 -1.71 19.41
CA ALA A 184 14.98 -1.98 19.42
C ALA A 184 14.51 -2.33 20.84
N THR A 185 13.29 -1.94 21.17
CA THR A 185 12.61 -2.24 22.43
C THR A 185 11.41 -3.17 22.20
N ASP A 186 10.83 -3.67 23.29
CA ASP A 186 9.58 -4.44 23.26
C ASP A 186 9.59 -5.68 22.35
N GLY A 187 10.75 -6.35 22.26
CA GLY A 187 10.93 -7.54 21.42
C GLY A 187 10.85 -7.28 19.91
N LYS A 188 10.88 -6.00 19.48
CA LYS A 188 10.92 -5.63 18.06
C LYS A 188 12.32 -5.86 17.48
N VAL A 189 12.37 -6.07 16.15
CA VAL A 189 13.64 -6.21 15.41
C VAL A 189 14.24 -4.85 15.07
N PHE A 190 13.42 -3.82 14.91
CA PHE A 190 13.85 -2.47 14.54
C PHE A 190 13.12 -1.40 15.37
N PRO A 191 13.79 -0.27 15.71
CA PRO A 191 13.16 0.92 16.29
C PRO A 191 12.45 1.74 15.20
N VAL A 192 11.32 1.25 14.68
CA VAL A 192 10.63 1.83 13.51
C VAL A 192 9.88 3.10 13.90
N PRO A 193 10.21 4.28 13.34
CA PRO A 193 9.44 5.51 13.57
C PRO A 193 8.04 5.45 12.96
N SER A 194 7.19 6.45 13.27
CA SER A 194 5.85 6.53 12.69
C SER A 194 5.88 6.57 11.16
N TYR A 195 4.80 6.11 10.52
CA TYR A 195 4.69 6.04 9.07
C TYR A 195 4.93 7.40 8.39
N GLN A 196 4.33 8.47 8.93
CA GLN A 196 4.49 9.82 8.39
C GLN A 196 5.93 10.30 8.43
N VAL A 197 6.62 10.09 9.55
CA VAL A 197 8.03 10.47 9.71
C VAL A 197 8.91 9.71 8.71
N CYS A 198 8.67 8.40 8.55
CA CYS A 198 9.40 7.59 7.59
C CYS A 198 9.12 8.02 6.16
N LEU A 199 7.87 8.28 5.80
CA LEU A 199 7.46 8.68 4.45
C LEU A 199 8.08 10.03 4.07
N TYR A 200 7.98 11.04 4.95
CA TYR A 200 8.56 12.37 4.71
C TYR A 200 10.07 12.29 4.46
N ASN A 201 10.82 11.62 5.35
CA ASN A 201 12.27 11.53 5.23
C ASN A 201 12.71 10.83 3.96
N ILE A 202 11.98 9.80 3.54
CA ILE A 202 12.33 9.04 2.34
C ILE A 202 12.02 9.80 1.06
N GLN A 203 10.94 10.57 1.04
CA GLN A 203 10.52 11.33 -0.15
C GLN A 203 11.32 12.60 -0.38
N HIS A 204 11.82 13.22 0.68
CA HIS A 204 12.48 14.51 0.59
C HIS A 204 13.99 14.42 0.85
N PRO A 205 14.50 14.37 2.11
CA PRO A 205 15.94 14.47 2.32
C PRO A 205 16.73 13.27 1.78
N ILE A 206 16.20 12.04 1.91
CA ILE A 206 16.91 10.84 1.46
C ILE A 206 16.88 10.76 -0.07
N ALA A 207 15.73 10.95 -0.71
CA ALA A 207 15.61 10.95 -2.17
C ALA A 207 16.54 11.99 -2.81
N LYS A 208 16.51 13.23 -2.30
CA LYS A 208 17.38 14.31 -2.77
C LYS A 208 18.88 13.95 -2.64
N ARG A 209 19.27 13.40 -1.48
CA ARG A 209 20.67 13.04 -1.20
C ARG A 209 21.18 11.90 -2.09
N CYS A 210 20.32 10.95 -2.42
CA CYS A 210 20.63 9.83 -3.33
C CYS A 210 20.48 10.19 -4.81
N GLY A 211 20.12 11.43 -5.15
CA GLY A 211 19.97 11.87 -6.53
C GLY A 211 18.85 11.15 -7.30
N THR A 212 17.78 10.75 -6.61
CA THR A 212 16.63 10.13 -7.28
C THR A 212 15.51 11.13 -7.49
N THR A 213 14.95 11.17 -8.70
CA THR A 213 13.80 11.99 -9.08
C THR A 213 12.46 11.26 -8.90
N LYS A 214 12.51 9.95 -8.61
CA LYS A 214 11.32 9.13 -8.43
C LYS A 214 10.65 9.44 -7.09
N HIS A 215 9.31 9.46 -7.11
CA HIS A 215 8.50 9.57 -5.90
C HIS A 215 8.61 8.29 -5.07
N LEU A 216 9.50 8.30 -4.08
CA LEU A 216 9.79 7.13 -3.25
C LEU A 216 8.69 6.92 -2.22
N THR A 217 7.95 5.83 -2.33
CA THR A 217 7.02 5.35 -1.31
C THR A 217 7.41 3.97 -0.80
N TRP A 218 6.89 3.57 0.35
CA TRP A 218 7.09 2.20 0.85
C TRP A 218 6.53 1.15 -0.11
N HIS A 219 5.52 1.50 -0.90
CA HIS A 219 4.90 0.61 -1.86
C HIS A 219 5.78 0.36 -3.10
N VAL A 220 6.41 1.40 -3.62
CA VAL A 220 7.34 1.34 -4.78
C VAL A 220 8.50 0.36 -4.53
N ARG A 221 8.96 0.25 -3.31
CA ARG A 221 10.10 -0.59 -2.92
C ARG A 221 9.77 -2.06 -2.85
N ARG A 222 8.59 -2.39 -2.36
CA ARG A 222 8.09 -3.76 -2.24
C ARG A 222 7.97 -4.49 -3.59
N HIS A 223 7.66 -3.78 -4.67
CA HIS A 223 7.47 -4.40 -5.98
C HIS A 223 8.73 -5.00 -6.58
N ARG A 224 9.91 -4.64 -6.10
CA ARG A 224 11.18 -5.17 -6.62
C ARG A 224 11.56 -6.56 -6.15
N LYS A 225 11.03 -7.08 -5.06
CA LYS A 225 11.31 -8.47 -4.63
C LYS A 225 11.09 -9.48 -5.76
N PHE A 226 10.09 -9.25 -6.60
CA PHE A 226 9.80 -10.11 -7.77
C PHE A 226 10.97 -10.18 -8.76
N TYR A 227 11.72 -9.12 -8.96
CA TYR A 227 12.84 -9.07 -9.90
C TYR A 227 14.12 -9.74 -9.37
N PHE A 228 14.39 -9.62 -8.06
CA PHE A 228 15.54 -10.27 -7.43
C PHE A 228 15.35 -11.78 -7.29
N SER A 229 14.15 -12.23 -6.97
CA SER A 229 13.82 -13.65 -6.87
C SER A 229 14.00 -14.39 -8.19
N LEU A 230 13.59 -13.79 -9.31
CA LEU A 230 13.71 -14.40 -10.63
C LEU A 230 15.16 -14.49 -11.15
N LYS A 231 16.00 -13.48 -10.86
CA LYS A 231 17.42 -13.50 -11.32
C LYS A 231 18.35 -14.32 -10.42
N PHE A 232 18.08 -14.45 -9.13
CA PHE A 232 18.87 -15.30 -8.26
C PHE A 232 18.63 -16.79 -8.51
N ASN A 233 17.42 -17.18 -8.86
CA ASN A 233 17.12 -18.57 -9.28
C ASN A 233 17.77 -18.92 -10.62
N SER A 234 17.95 -17.95 -11.54
CA SER A 234 18.66 -18.20 -12.80
C SER A 234 20.18 -18.27 -12.67
N LEU A 235 20.78 -17.67 -11.63
CA LEU A 235 22.22 -17.73 -11.39
C LEU A 235 22.64 -18.97 -10.59
N GLN A 236 21.73 -19.60 -9.84
CA GLN A 236 22.03 -20.87 -9.16
C GLN A 236 21.91 -22.09 -10.09
N ASN A 237 21.26 -21.97 -11.23
CA ASN A 237 21.17 -23.04 -12.25
C ASN A 237 22.34 -23.03 -13.26
N ILE A 238 23.32 -22.14 -13.13
CA ILE A 238 24.50 -22.06 -14.00
C ILE A 238 25.76 -22.63 -13.31
N SER A 239 25.65 -23.04 -12.06
CA SER A 239 26.77 -23.65 -11.29
C SER A 239 26.39 -25.02 -10.69
N ALA A 240 25.71 -25.86 -11.48
CA ALA A 240 25.52 -27.28 -11.23
C ALA A 240 26.04 -28.08 -12.42
#